data_fef8b8a62aef400e959533abeb45050b
#
_entry.id   fef8b8a62aef400e959533abeb45050b
#
_cell.length_a   1.000
_cell.length_b   1.000
_cell.length_c   1.000
_cell.angle_alpha   90.00
_cell.angle_beta   90.00
_cell.angle_gamma   90.00
#
_symmetry.space_group_name_H-M   'P 1'
#
loop_
_entity.id
_entity.type
_entity.pdbx_description
1 polymer ?
#
loop_
_entity_poly.entity_id
_entity_poly.type
_entity_poly.pdbx_seq_one_letter_code
_entity_poly.pdbx_strand_id
1 'polypeptide(L)'
;MPRMPVPSSAKYVPYKPVDLPDRRWPSAVIDKPPIWCSVDLRDGNQALIEPMDGDRKTRMFKLLVEMGFKEIEVGFPAASDTDFDFVRQLIEQDMIPADVTIQVLTQSRPELIERTFDSIKGVHRAIVHLYNSTSTLQRRVVFGMDEAGITEIAVRGAKQIKALAEANPEIDIVYEYSPESFTGTELDYARDICKAVCDVYQPTPQKKMIINLPSTVEMSTPNIYADQIEWCHRNFAYRDSIILSLHPHNDRGTGVAAAELAYMAGADRIEGTLFGNGERTGNVDIVTLGLNMYTQGVDPELDLSDVNKIRQTVEYCNQLPVHPRHPYGGELVFTAFSGSHQDAINKGFDALYKANSPIWEVPYLPIDPADLGRTYEAIIRINSQSGKGGIAYLLKTDHGLEVPRMLQVEFSKVIQKIADKTGK
;
A
#
# COMPACT_ATOMS: atom_id res chain seq x y z
N MET A 1 -6.07 -6.48 -39.17
CA MET A 1 -7.29 -6.11 -38.44
C MET A 1 -6.90 -5.50 -37.11
N PRO A 2 -7.56 -4.44 -36.65
CA PRO A 2 -7.30 -3.92 -35.31
C PRO A 2 -7.57 -5.03 -34.28
N ARG A 3 -6.67 -5.22 -33.33
CA ARG A 3 -6.77 -6.26 -32.29
C ARG A 3 -7.81 -5.93 -31.22
N MET A 4 -8.15 -4.68 -31.10
CA MET A 4 -9.18 -4.16 -30.21
C MET A 4 -10.35 -3.64 -31.03
N PRO A 5 -11.62 -3.78 -30.58
CA PRO A 5 -12.75 -3.24 -31.31
C PRO A 5 -12.64 -1.72 -31.46
N VAL A 6 -12.65 -1.24 -32.70
CA VAL A 6 -12.73 0.17 -33.04
C VAL A 6 -14.17 0.43 -33.46
N PRO A 7 -14.84 1.48 -32.96
CA PRO A 7 -14.30 2.68 -32.30
C PRO A 7 -14.32 2.69 -30.77
N SER A 8 -14.14 1.54 -30.11
CA SER A 8 -14.26 1.48 -28.62
C SER A 8 -13.28 2.41 -27.90
N SER A 9 -12.10 2.67 -28.45
CA SER A 9 -11.16 3.64 -27.87
C SER A 9 -11.72 5.09 -27.90
N ALA A 10 -12.63 5.41 -28.81
CA ALA A 10 -13.23 6.74 -28.90
C ALA A 10 -14.15 7.09 -27.70
N LYS A 11 -14.54 6.11 -26.90
CA LYS A 11 -15.31 6.34 -25.66
C LYS A 11 -14.44 6.73 -24.45
N TYR A 12 -13.11 6.66 -24.59
CA TYR A 12 -12.16 7.03 -23.54
C TYR A 12 -11.54 8.38 -23.86
N VAL A 13 -11.53 9.26 -22.86
CA VAL A 13 -10.96 10.60 -22.97
C VAL A 13 -9.63 10.63 -22.22
N PRO A 14 -8.54 11.13 -22.83
CA PRO A 14 -7.27 11.33 -22.14
C PRO A 14 -7.45 12.17 -20.88
N TYR A 15 -6.80 11.76 -19.79
CA TYR A 15 -6.79 12.54 -18.55
C TYR A 15 -6.04 13.86 -18.78
N LYS A 16 -6.63 14.97 -18.32
CA LYS A 16 -6.04 16.30 -18.52
C LYS A 16 -4.85 16.48 -17.58
N PRO A 17 -3.65 16.79 -18.08
CA PRO A 17 -2.50 17.10 -17.23
C PRO A 17 -2.78 18.29 -16.31
N VAL A 18 -2.13 18.30 -15.14
CA VAL A 18 -2.14 19.45 -14.23
C VAL A 18 -1.22 20.54 -14.79
N ASP A 19 -1.71 21.78 -14.83
CA ASP A 19 -0.86 22.92 -15.20
C ASP A 19 0.07 23.30 -14.03
N LEU A 20 1.26 22.68 -14.03
CA LEU A 20 2.28 22.87 -13.01
C LEU A 20 3.67 22.92 -13.67
N PRO A 21 3.99 24.03 -14.41
CA PRO A 21 5.22 24.13 -15.20
C PRO A 21 6.50 24.14 -14.34
N ASP A 22 6.41 24.56 -13.10
CA ASP A 22 7.51 24.68 -12.13
C ASP A 22 7.51 23.59 -11.05
N ARG A 23 6.97 22.39 -11.40
CA ARG A 23 6.92 21.25 -10.48
C ARG A 23 8.30 20.90 -9.92
N ARG A 24 8.34 20.54 -8.65
CA ARG A 24 9.59 20.27 -7.90
C ARG A 24 9.76 18.81 -7.54
N TRP A 25 8.67 18.05 -7.44
CA TRP A 25 8.69 16.66 -7.01
C TRP A 25 9.67 15.76 -7.79
N PRO A 26 9.92 15.92 -9.12
CA PRO A 26 10.84 15.03 -9.83
C PRO A 26 12.30 15.10 -9.35
N SER A 27 12.66 16.17 -8.65
CA SER A 27 14.00 16.35 -8.10
C SER A 27 14.06 16.09 -6.58
N ALA A 28 12.95 15.73 -5.96
CA ALA A 28 12.90 15.38 -4.55
C ALA A 28 13.44 13.95 -4.33
N VAL A 29 13.94 13.71 -3.13
CA VAL A 29 14.45 12.40 -2.69
C VAL A 29 13.68 11.99 -1.44
N ILE A 30 13.29 10.73 -1.36
CA ILE A 30 12.71 10.17 -0.14
C ILE A 30 13.86 9.89 0.84
N ASP A 31 13.89 10.60 1.95
CA ASP A 31 14.93 10.52 2.98
C ASP A 31 14.43 10.06 4.35
N LYS A 32 13.11 9.86 4.48
CA LYS A 32 12.44 9.36 5.68
C LYS A 32 11.17 8.62 5.30
N PRO A 33 10.64 7.75 6.19
CA PRO A 33 9.35 7.10 5.94
C PRO A 33 8.18 8.06 6.12
N PRO A 34 7.02 7.79 5.48
CA PRO A 34 5.77 8.47 5.77
C PRO A 34 5.19 7.99 7.11
N ILE A 35 4.17 8.69 7.60
CA ILE A 35 3.27 8.11 8.59
C ILE A 35 2.50 6.99 7.87
N TRP A 36 2.64 5.75 8.33
CA TRP A 36 1.94 4.61 7.76
C TRP A 36 0.59 4.40 8.43
N CYS A 37 -0.46 4.22 7.63
CA CYS A 37 -1.74 3.71 8.09
C CYS A 37 -2.09 2.42 7.35
N SER A 38 -2.30 1.33 8.09
CA SER A 38 -2.87 0.12 7.50
C SER A 38 -4.37 0.25 7.38
N VAL A 39 -4.89 -0.04 6.18
CA VAL A 39 -6.33 -0.17 5.93
C VAL A 39 -6.75 -1.62 5.63
N ASP A 40 -5.91 -2.59 5.98
CA ASP A 40 -6.19 -4.03 5.78
C ASP A 40 -7.51 -4.47 6.41
N LEU A 41 -7.82 -3.96 7.61
CA LEU A 41 -9.01 -4.35 8.39
C LEU A 41 -10.29 -3.63 7.97
N ARG A 42 -10.19 -2.59 7.13
CA ARG A 42 -11.35 -1.88 6.59
C ARG A 42 -11.44 -2.07 5.08
N ASP A 43 -10.62 -1.37 4.29
CA ASP A 43 -10.70 -1.37 2.82
C ASP A 43 -10.26 -2.70 2.22
N GLY A 44 -9.20 -3.27 2.78
CA GLY A 44 -8.78 -4.63 2.46
C GLY A 44 -9.83 -5.69 2.78
N ASN A 45 -10.45 -5.59 3.96
CA ASN A 45 -11.46 -6.54 4.42
C ASN A 45 -12.77 -6.47 3.63
N GLN A 46 -13.25 -5.26 3.30
CA GLN A 46 -14.51 -5.10 2.55
C GLN A 46 -14.47 -5.69 1.14
N ALA A 47 -13.27 -5.85 0.58
CA ALA A 47 -13.06 -6.41 -0.76
C ALA A 47 -12.94 -7.94 -0.80
N LEU A 48 -12.95 -8.60 0.35
CA LEU A 48 -12.83 -10.05 0.44
C LEU A 48 -14.16 -10.75 0.09
N ILE A 49 -14.07 -11.87 -0.63
CA ILE A 49 -15.22 -12.74 -0.89
C ILE A 49 -15.81 -13.26 0.44
N GLU A 50 -14.92 -13.61 1.37
CA GLU A 50 -15.24 -13.98 2.75
C GLU A 50 -14.61 -12.99 3.70
N PRO A 51 -15.30 -11.90 4.10
CA PRO A 51 -14.78 -10.94 5.06
C PRO A 51 -14.27 -11.62 6.34
N MET A 52 -13.26 -11.03 6.96
CA MET A 52 -12.66 -11.58 8.17
C MET A 52 -13.69 -11.61 9.31
N ASP A 53 -13.77 -12.75 9.98
CA ASP A 53 -14.40 -12.86 11.30
C ASP A 53 -13.53 -12.21 12.40
N GLY A 54 -14.03 -12.17 13.64
CA GLY A 54 -13.35 -11.56 14.78
C GLY A 54 -11.96 -12.17 15.07
N ASP A 55 -11.78 -13.46 14.86
CA ASP A 55 -10.50 -14.14 15.11
C ASP A 55 -9.45 -13.75 14.06
N ARG A 56 -9.82 -13.73 12.77
CA ARG A 56 -8.94 -13.31 11.69
C ARG A 56 -8.62 -11.82 11.79
N LYS A 57 -9.60 -10.96 12.13
CA LYS A 57 -9.37 -9.53 12.41
C LYS A 57 -8.40 -9.33 13.57
N THR A 58 -8.58 -10.07 14.65
CA THR A 58 -7.67 -10.02 15.82
C THR A 58 -6.25 -10.44 15.44
N ARG A 59 -6.11 -11.49 14.63
CA ARG A 59 -4.80 -11.96 14.18
C ARG A 59 -4.12 -10.94 13.26
N MET A 60 -4.87 -10.33 12.34
CA MET A 60 -4.34 -9.26 11.48
C MET A 60 -3.94 -8.03 12.31
N PHE A 61 -4.77 -7.57 13.24
CA PHE A 61 -4.46 -6.44 14.11
C PHE A 61 -3.16 -6.66 14.89
N LYS A 62 -2.99 -7.84 15.48
CA LYS A 62 -1.75 -8.19 16.21
C LYS A 62 -0.52 -8.18 15.32
N LEU A 63 -0.63 -8.70 14.09
CA LEU A 63 0.46 -8.63 13.11
C LEU A 63 0.83 -7.17 12.81
N LEU A 64 -0.15 -6.31 12.53
CA LEU A 64 0.09 -4.90 12.20
C LEU A 64 0.78 -4.15 13.36
N VAL A 65 0.35 -4.40 14.59
CA VAL A 65 0.99 -3.85 15.80
C VAL A 65 2.43 -4.37 15.92
N GLU A 66 2.65 -5.67 15.74
CA GLU A 66 3.98 -6.31 15.80
C GLU A 66 4.92 -5.74 14.73
N MET A 67 4.42 -5.46 13.53
CA MET A 67 5.17 -4.83 12.46
C MET A 67 5.52 -3.36 12.72
N GLY A 68 4.89 -2.71 13.70
CA GLY A 68 5.21 -1.33 14.07
C GLY A 68 4.25 -0.26 13.57
N PHE A 69 3.12 -0.62 12.96
CA PHE A 69 2.10 0.36 12.58
C PHE A 69 1.61 1.15 13.79
N LYS A 70 1.56 2.48 13.63
CA LYS A 70 1.06 3.42 14.65
C LYS A 70 -0.35 3.90 14.38
N GLU A 71 -0.83 3.76 13.15
CA GLU A 71 -2.20 4.05 12.76
C GLU A 71 -2.78 2.85 11.99
N ILE A 72 -3.96 2.39 12.42
CA ILE A 72 -4.64 1.22 11.86
C ILE A 72 -6.13 1.52 11.71
N GLU A 73 -6.64 1.51 10.47
CA GLU A 73 -8.08 1.63 10.22
C GLU A 73 -8.74 0.26 10.44
N VAL A 74 -9.46 0.15 11.55
CA VAL A 74 -9.96 -1.13 12.07
C VAL A 74 -11.33 -1.53 11.55
N GLY A 75 -12.06 -0.62 10.90
CA GLY A 75 -13.35 -0.94 10.29
C GLY A 75 -14.23 0.26 9.99
N PHE A 76 -15.44 -0.06 9.53
CA PHE A 76 -16.56 0.86 9.34
C PHE A 76 -17.70 0.46 10.30
N PRO A 77 -17.60 0.81 11.59
CA PRO A 77 -18.49 0.29 12.64
C PRO A 77 -19.95 0.64 12.45
N ALA A 78 -20.26 1.70 11.70
CA ALA A 78 -21.62 2.08 11.39
C ALA A 78 -22.26 1.25 10.27
N ALA A 79 -21.45 0.58 9.44
CA ALA A 79 -21.94 -0.21 8.30
C ALA A 79 -22.07 -1.71 8.62
N SER A 80 -21.39 -2.22 9.66
CA SER A 80 -21.30 -3.64 9.96
C SER A 80 -21.27 -3.87 11.48
N ASP A 81 -22.12 -4.79 11.97
CA ASP A 81 -22.10 -5.21 13.38
C ASP A 81 -20.77 -5.90 13.71
N THR A 82 -20.22 -6.69 12.78
CA THR A 82 -18.90 -7.33 12.96
C THR A 82 -17.80 -6.28 13.18
N ASP A 83 -17.83 -5.18 12.43
CA ASP A 83 -16.85 -4.11 12.61
C ASP A 83 -17.09 -3.35 13.93
N PHE A 84 -18.34 -3.11 14.27
CA PHE A 84 -18.69 -2.49 15.55
C PHE A 84 -18.20 -3.34 16.73
N ASP A 85 -18.54 -4.62 16.74
CA ASP A 85 -18.15 -5.55 17.80
C ASP A 85 -16.64 -5.72 17.89
N PHE A 86 -15.94 -5.70 16.75
CA PHE A 86 -14.49 -5.76 16.73
C PHE A 86 -13.84 -4.51 17.35
N VAL A 87 -14.32 -3.32 17.03
CA VAL A 87 -13.85 -2.07 17.67
C VAL A 87 -14.08 -2.13 19.19
N ARG A 88 -15.27 -2.58 19.61
CA ARG A 88 -15.58 -2.77 21.05
C ARG A 88 -14.64 -3.79 21.69
N GLN A 89 -14.39 -4.92 21.03
CA GLN A 89 -13.46 -5.94 21.50
C GLN A 89 -12.05 -5.39 21.73
N LEU A 90 -11.51 -4.62 20.76
CA LEU A 90 -10.19 -4.02 20.90
C LEU A 90 -10.08 -3.12 22.14
N ILE A 91 -11.12 -2.34 22.41
CA ILE A 91 -11.17 -1.39 23.55
C ILE A 91 -11.40 -2.13 24.87
N GLU A 92 -12.41 -2.99 24.95
CA GLU A 92 -12.84 -3.67 26.17
C GLU A 92 -11.83 -4.72 26.67
N GLN A 93 -11.04 -5.29 25.76
CA GLN A 93 -9.97 -6.23 26.10
C GLN A 93 -8.58 -5.58 26.20
N ASP A 94 -8.52 -4.24 26.17
CA ASP A 94 -7.26 -3.46 26.28
C ASP A 94 -6.19 -3.94 25.27
N MET A 95 -6.61 -4.13 24.01
CA MET A 95 -5.74 -4.68 22.96
C MET A 95 -4.95 -3.62 22.19
N ILE A 96 -5.29 -2.33 22.40
CA ILE A 96 -4.67 -1.22 21.66
C ILE A 96 -3.48 -0.69 22.45
N PRO A 97 -2.22 -0.87 21.94
CA PRO A 97 -1.05 -0.29 22.59
C PRO A 97 -1.16 1.24 22.73
N ALA A 98 -0.53 1.80 23.76
CA ALA A 98 -0.60 3.23 24.05
C ALA A 98 -0.04 4.13 22.93
N ASP A 99 0.82 3.60 22.09
CA ASP A 99 1.45 4.28 20.94
C ASP A 99 0.76 3.98 19.61
N VAL A 100 -0.36 3.25 19.62
CA VAL A 100 -1.18 2.93 18.44
C VAL A 100 -2.49 3.70 18.49
N THR A 101 -2.86 4.33 17.40
CA THR A 101 -4.14 5.01 17.23
C THR A 101 -5.01 4.22 16.25
N ILE A 102 -6.20 3.83 16.70
CA ILE A 102 -7.18 3.22 15.78
C ILE A 102 -7.88 4.29 14.96
N GLN A 103 -8.20 3.94 13.71
CA GLN A 103 -8.99 4.77 12.81
C GLN A 103 -10.32 4.07 12.51
N VAL A 104 -11.40 4.83 12.47
CA VAL A 104 -12.75 4.35 12.13
C VAL A 104 -13.36 5.22 11.05
N LEU A 105 -13.93 4.56 10.02
CA LEU A 105 -14.55 5.24 8.89
C LEU A 105 -16.02 5.59 9.20
N THR A 106 -16.45 6.75 8.72
CA THR A 106 -17.87 7.13 8.72
C THR A 106 -18.24 7.98 7.50
N GLN A 107 -19.43 7.76 6.95
CA GLN A 107 -20.02 8.67 5.98
C GLN A 107 -20.62 9.90 6.67
N SER A 108 -20.79 10.98 5.90
CA SER A 108 -21.45 12.20 6.35
C SER A 108 -22.99 12.03 6.47
N ARG A 109 -23.41 11.13 7.36
CA ARG A 109 -24.81 10.83 7.70
C ARG A 109 -24.95 10.78 9.22
N PRO A 110 -25.94 11.50 9.79
CA PRO A 110 -26.05 11.67 11.25
C PRO A 110 -26.06 10.36 12.03
N GLU A 111 -26.86 9.41 11.61
CA GLU A 111 -27.02 8.11 12.28
C GLU A 111 -25.75 7.25 12.23
N LEU A 112 -24.97 7.38 11.16
CA LEU A 112 -23.71 6.63 11.04
C LEU A 112 -22.61 7.26 11.89
N ILE A 113 -22.56 8.57 11.97
CA ILE A 113 -21.61 9.30 12.82
C ILE A 113 -21.86 8.98 14.29
N GLU A 114 -23.12 8.99 14.75
CA GLU A 114 -23.48 8.63 16.13
C GLU A 114 -23.04 7.19 16.47
N ARG A 115 -23.38 6.22 15.62
CA ARG A 115 -22.96 4.82 15.81
C ARG A 115 -21.44 4.65 15.81
N THR A 116 -20.72 5.45 15.02
CA THR A 116 -19.25 5.44 15.02
C THR A 116 -18.71 5.91 16.38
N PHE A 117 -19.27 6.99 16.96
CA PHE A 117 -18.88 7.44 18.30
C PHE A 117 -19.26 6.44 19.39
N ASP A 118 -20.39 5.74 19.26
CA ASP A 118 -20.76 4.66 20.19
C ASP A 118 -19.71 3.52 20.17
N SER A 119 -19.13 3.22 19.01
CA SER A 119 -18.14 2.15 18.88
C SER A 119 -16.80 2.48 19.56
N ILE A 120 -16.40 3.75 19.62
CA ILE A 120 -15.11 4.18 20.16
C ILE A 120 -15.17 4.64 21.63
N LYS A 121 -16.31 4.51 22.30
CA LYS A 121 -16.42 4.87 23.73
C LYS A 121 -15.39 4.14 24.57
N GLY A 122 -14.64 4.89 25.39
CA GLY A 122 -13.61 4.36 26.28
C GLY A 122 -12.24 4.19 25.65
N VAL A 123 -12.04 4.49 24.36
CA VAL A 123 -10.72 4.56 23.78
C VAL A 123 -10.00 5.84 24.25
N HIS A 124 -8.68 5.77 24.42
CA HIS A 124 -7.89 6.95 24.78
C HIS A 124 -7.76 7.93 23.60
N ARG A 125 -7.50 7.42 22.39
CA ARG A 125 -7.31 8.20 21.17
C ARG A 125 -7.83 7.46 19.96
N ALA A 126 -8.51 8.19 19.05
CA ALA A 126 -8.99 7.64 17.80
C ALA A 126 -8.95 8.66 16.65
N ILE A 127 -8.71 8.19 15.44
CA ILE A 127 -8.95 8.96 14.21
C ILE A 127 -10.38 8.67 13.76
N VAL A 128 -11.19 9.73 13.62
CA VAL A 128 -12.53 9.65 13.02
C VAL A 128 -12.44 10.14 11.59
N HIS A 129 -12.54 9.19 10.66
CA HIS A 129 -12.36 9.40 9.23
C HIS A 129 -13.71 9.66 8.55
N LEU A 130 -13.99 10.92 8.29
CA LEU A 130 -15.17 11.36 7.55
C LEU A 130 -14.90 11.35 6.05
N TYR A 131 -15.84 10.82 5.25
CA TYR A 131 -15.77 10.93 3.80
C TYR A 131 -17.12 11.25 3.14
N ASN A 132 -17.07 11.85 1.99
CA ASN A 132 -18.15 11.92 1.02
C ASN A 132 -17.59 12.09 -0.40
N SER A 133 -18.32 11.58 -1.39
CA SER A 133 -17.87 11.62 -2.79
C SER A 133 -17.96 13.02 -3.39
N THR A 134 -16.91 13.44 -4.10
CA THR A 134 -16.77 14.82 -4.61
C THR A 134 -16.59 14.91 -6.12
N SER A 135 -16.35 13.78 -6.81
CA SER A 135 -16.03 13.78 -8.24
C SER A 135 -17.15 14.37 -9.11
N THR A 136 -16.76 14.98 -10.21
CA THR A 136 -17.68 15.51 -11.25
C THR A 136 -18.73 14.49 -11.65
N LEU A 137 -18.31 13.24 -11.85
CA LEU A 137 -19.22 12.17 -12.28
C LEU A 137 -20.25 11.83 -11.20
N GLN A 138 -19.81 11.64 -9.94
CA GLN A 138 -20.71 11.29 -8.85
C GLN A 138 -21.66 12.43 -8.49
N ARG A 139 -21.19 13.67 -8.49
CA ARG A 139 -22.05 14.85 -8.33
C ARG A 139 -23.22 14.83 -9.33
N ARG A 140 -22.90 14.57 -10.61
CA ARG A 140 -23.89 14.57 -11.70
C ARG A 140 -24.82 13.37 -11.69
N VAL A 141 -24.29 12.14 -11.54
CA VAL A 141 -25.08 10.91 -11.80
C VAL A 141 -25.58 10.20 -10.54
N VAL A 142 -24.91 10.41 -9.38
CA VAL A 142 -25.27 9.75 -8.13
C VAL A 142 -26.09 10.69 -7.25
N PHE A 143 -25.60 11.92 -7.04
CA PHE A 143 -26.23 12.85 -6.11
C PHE A 143 -27.19 13.82 -6.81
N GLY A 144 -26.97 14.13 -8.09
CA GLY A 144 -27.71 15.18 -8.78
C GLY A 144 -27.52 16.56 -8.14
N MET A 145 -26.35 16.82 -7.58
CA MET A 145 -26.01 18.02 -6.81
C MET A 145 -24.82 18.74 -7.42
N ASP A 146 -24.76 20.04 -7.21
CA ASP A 146 -23.61 20.88 -7.51
C ASP A 146 -22.53 20.83 -6.37
N GLU A 147 -21.48 21.60 -6.54
CA GLU A 147 -20.39 21.72 -5.56
C GLU A 147 -20.88 22.23 -4.19
N ALA A 148 -21.81 23.17 -4.19
CA ALA A 148 -22.36 23.75 -2.97
C ALA A 148 -23.13 22.70 -2.15
N GLY A 149 -23.98 21.90 -2.80
CA GLY A 149 -24.74 20.83 -2.15
C GLY A 149 -23.84 19.75 -1.58
N ILE A 150 -22.80 19.35 -2.31
CA ILE A 150 -21.83 18.35 -1.82
C ILE A 150 -20.98 18.91 -0.66
N THR A 151 -20.58 20.19 -0.73
CA THR A 151 -19.86 20.86 0.37
C THR A 151 -20.71 20.93 1.63
N GLU A 152 -22.02 21.19 1.50
CA GLU A 152 -22.94 21.19 2.65
C GLU A 152 -22.99 19.82 3.34
N ILE A 153 -22.96 18.72 2.60
CA ILE A 153 -22.90 17.36 3.14
C ILE A 153 -21.63 17.20 4.00
N ALA A 154 -20.46 17.58 3.50
CA ALA A 154 -19.19 17.49 4.20
C ALA A 154 -19.17 18.34 5.48
N VAL A 155 -19.59 19.61 5.36
CA VAL A 155 -19.62 20.56 6.49
C VAL A 155 -20.58 20.13 7.58
N ARG A 156 -21.76 19.60 7.21
CA ARG A 156 -22.74 19.07 8.18
C ARG A 156 -22.15 17.89 8.98
N GLY A 157 -21.54 16.93 8.30
CA GLY A 157 -20.87 15.80 8.96
C GLY A 157 -19.72 16.24 9.86
N ALA A 158 -18.88 17.16 9.39
CA ALA A 158 -17.78 17.71 10.17
C ALA A 158 -18.28 18.43 11.45
N LYS A 159 -19.34 19.23 11.36
CA LYS A 159 -19.95 19.90 12.52
C LYS A 159 -20.47 18.90 13.55
N GLN A 160 -21.11 17.82 13.10
CA GLN A 160 -21.62 16.79 14.00
C GLN A 160 -20.49 16.03 14.71
N ILE A 161 -19.45 15.63 13.96
CA ILE A 161 -18.27 14.97 14.53
C ILE A 161 -17.61 15.88 15.57
N LYS A 162 -17.44 17.18 15.24
CA LYS A 162 -16.89 18.15 16.20
C LYS A 162 -17.71 18.26 17.46
N ALA A 163 -19.04 18.37 17.33
CA ALA A 163 -19.94 18.45 18.49
C ALA A 163 -19.88 17.18 19.37
N LEU A 164 -19.81 16.00 18.75
CA LEU A 164 -19.65 14.75 19.49
C LEU A 164 -18.28 14.63 20.15
N ALA A 165 -17.20 15.08 19.49
CA ALA A 165 -15.87 15.12 20.08
C ALA A 165 -15.81 16.07 21.30
N GLU A 166 -16.45 17.23 21.21
CA GLU A 166 -16.57 18.18 22.33
C GLU A 166 -17.42 17.64 23.48
N ALA A 167 -18.42 16.79 23.20
CA ALA A 167 -19.25 16.11 24.18
C ALA A 167 -18.57 14.91 24.87
N ASN A 168 -17.47 14.40 24.31
CA ASN A 168 -16.69 13.26 24.81
C ASN A 168 -15.21 13.67 25.00
N PRO A 169 -14.90 14.65 25.85
CA PRO A 169 -13.56 15.24 25.98
C PRO A 169 -12.50 14.27 26.53
N GLU A 170 -12.92 13.12 27.05
CA GLU A 170 -12.06 12.04 27.53
C GLU A 170 -11.38 11.29 26.36
N ILE A 171 -11.88 11.42 25.14
CA ILE A 171 -11.32 10.81 23.95
C ILE A 171 -10.53 11.85 23.14
N ASP A 172 -9.25 11.63 22.94
CA ASP A 172 -8.46 12.47 22.01
C ASP A 172 -8.81 12.14 20.56
N ILE A 173 -9.74 12.92 19.99
CA ILE A 173 -10.17 12.75 18.61
C ILE A 173 -9.23 13.47 17.65
N VAL A 174 -8.68 12.71 16.70
CA VAL A 174 -8.00 13.22 15.52
C VAL A 174 -8.99 13.21 14.35
N TYR A 175 -9.18 14.37 13.73
CA TYR A 175 -10.09 14.48 12.58
C TYR A 175 -9.39 14.08 11.29
N GLU A 176 -10.08 13.28 10.48
CA GLU A 176 -9.69 12.98 9.10
C GLU A 176 -10.84 13.26 8.16
N TYR A 177 -10.52 13.80 6.98
CA TYR A 177 -11.48 14.02 5.90
C TYR A 177 -10.92 13.55 4.56
N SER A 178 -11.73 12.76 3.84
CA SER A 178 -11.48 12.37 2.45
C SER A 178 -12.53 12.95 1.51
N PRO A 179 -12.15 13.81 0.54
CA PRO A 179 -12.95 14.05 -0.64
C PRO A 179 -12.85 12.83 -1.56
N GLU A 180 -13.71 11.83 -1.34
CA GLU A 180 -13.67 10.56 -2.06
C GLU A 180 -13.73 10.77 -3.57
N SER A 181 -13.01 9.94 -4.34
CA SER A 181 -12.79 10.11 -5.77
C SER A 181 -12.08 11.43 -6.12
N PHE A 182 -11.08 11.81 -5.28
CA PHE A 182 -10.30 13.03 -5.47
C PHE A 182 -9.71 13.15 -6.88
N THR A 183 -9.18 12.05 -7.46
CA THR A 183 -8.61 12.06 -8.81
C THR A 183 -9.63 12.38 -9.92
N GLY A 184 -10.92 12.27 -9.64
CA GLY A 184 -12.03 12.68 -10.52
C GLY A 184 -12.68 14.02 -10.14
N THR A 185 -12.08 14.76 -9.21
CA THR A 185 -12.54 16.03 -8.66
C THR A 185 -11.67 17.17 -9.21
N GLU A 186 -12.25 18.32 -9.54
CA GLU A 186 -11.50 19.50 -9.92
C GLU A 186 -10.63 19.99 -8.75
N LEU A 187 -9.38 20.33 -9.02
CA LEU A 187 -8.41 20.70 -7.96
C LEU A 187 -8.86 21.93 -7.16
N ASP A 188 -9.43 22.94 -7.83
CA ASP A 188 -9.97 24.13 -7.15
C ASP A 188 -11.10 23.75 -6.20
N TYR A 189 -12.02 22.87 -6.65
CA TYR A 189 -13.11 22.41 -5.80
C TYR A 189 -12.61 21.53 -4.66
N ALA A 190 -11.64 20.64 -4.91
CA ALA A 190 -11.03 19.84 -3.85
C ALA A 190 -10.39 20.74 -2.76
N ARG A 191 -9.68 21.82 -3.17
CA ARG A 191 -9.16 22.82 -2.25
C ARG A 191 -10.26 23.47 -1.41
N ASP A 192 -11.34 23.89 -2.08
CA ASP A 192 -12.40 24.68 -1.45
C ASP A 192 -13.23 23.84 -0.48
N ILE A 193 -13.56 22.59 -0.81
CA ILE A 193 -14.27 21.68 0.11
C ILE A 193 -13.39 21.27 1.30
N CYS A 194 -12.10 20.96 1.08
CA CYS A 194 -11.16 20.67 2.17
C CYS A 194 -11.01 21.88 3.10
N LYS A 195 -10.92 23.10 2.53
CA LYS A 195 -10.91 24.33 3.33
C LYS A 195 -12.18 24.47 4.15
N ALA A 196 -13.37 24.25 3.57
CA ALA A 196 -14.63 24.35 4.29
C ALA A 196 -14.73 23.39 5.48
N VAL A 197 -14.18 22.17 5.36
CA VAL A 197 -14.08 21.22 6.47
C VAL A 197 -13.04 21.69 7.50
N CYS A 198 -11.87 22.18 7.07
CA CYS A 198 -10.87 22.75 7.97
C CYS A 198 -11.43 23.96 8.76
N ASP A 199 -12.25 24.80 8.13
CA ASP A 199 -12.91 25.95 8.79
C ASP A 199 -13.84 25.50 9.92
N VAL A 200 -14.41 24.28 9.85
CA VAL A 200 -15.20 23.70 10.95
C VAL A 200 -14.29 23.20 12.07
N TYR A 201 -13.28 22.41 11.74
CA TYR A 201 -12.41 21.76 12.73
C TYR A 201 -11.37 22.71 13.32
N GLN A 202 -10.95 23.73 12.56
CA GLN A 202 -9.95 24.73 12.96
C GLN A 202 -8.64 24.08 13.44
N PRO A 203 -7.99 23.27 12.59
CA PRO A 203 -6.73 22.62 12.95
C PRO A 203 -5.64 23.65 13.20
N THR A 204 -4.68 23.27 14.05
CA THR A 204 -3.48 24.09 14.36
C THR A 204 -2.22 23.25 14.11
N PRO A 205 -1.03 23.88 14.02
CA PRO A 205 0.22 23.12 13.90
C PRO A 205 0.45 22.15 15.08
N GLN A 206 -0.13 22.40 16.26
CA GLN A 206 -0.02 21.56 17.46
C GLN A 206 -1.10 20.49 17.50
N LYS A 207 -2.27 20.73 16.89
CA LYS A 207 -3.38 19.79 16.77
C LYS A 207 -3.80 19.69 15.29
N LYS A 208 -3.03 18.93 14.55
CA LYS A 208 -3.26 18.74 13.11
C LYS A 208 -4.46 17.84 12.85
N MET A 209 -5.10 18.05 11.70
CA MET A 209 -6.04 17.11 11.12
C MET A 209 -5.43 16.43 9.89
N ILE A 210 -6.02 15.33 9.47
CA ILE A 210 -5.62 14.60 8.27
C ILE A 210 -6.55 14.99 7.12
N ILE A 211 -5.97 15.37 5.99
CA ILE A 211 -6.66 15.46 4.70
C ILE A 211 -6.12 14.35 3.83
N ASN A 212 -6.96 13.37 3.55
CA ASN A 212 -6.61 12.20 2.78
C ASN A 212 -7.15 12.35 1.35
N LEU A 213 -6.27 12.24 0.35
CA LEU A 213 -6.58 12.49 -1.06
C LEU A 213 -6.58 11.16 -1.83
N PRO A 214 -7.72 10.42 -1.87
CA PRO A 214 -7.73 9.10 -2.44
C PRO A 214 -7.72 9.12 -3.98
N SER A 215 -6.80 8.36 -4.56
CA SER A 215 -6.94 7.87 -5.92
C SER A 215 -7.89 6.68 -5.89
N THR A 216 -9.16 6.92 -5.60
CA THR A 216 -10.22 5.90 -5.45
C THR A 216 -10.30 5.01 -6.67
N VAL A 217 -10.12 5.59 -7.84
CA VAL A 217 -9.81 4.89 -9.10
C VAL A 217 -8.56 5.52 -9.68
N GLU A 218 -7.60 4.69 -10.05
CA GLU A 218 -6.36 5.13 -10.71
C GLU A 218 -6.66 5.57 -12.14
N MET A 219 -6.95 6.86 -12.33
CA MET A 219 -7.47 7.41 -13.59
C MET A 219 -6.37 7.85 -14.56
N SER A 220 -5.15 8.07 -14.10
CA SER A 220 -4.05 8.65 -14.86
C SER A 220 -2.71 7.99 -14.54
N THR A 221 -1.65 8.47 -15.18
CA THR A 221 -0.28 8.03 -14.90
C THR A 221 0.20 8.59 -13.54
N PRO A 222 1.15 7.94 -12.86
CA PRO A 222 1.64 8.32 -11.52
C PRO A 222 2.12 9.78 -11.42
N ASN A 223 2.75 10.30 -12.46
CA ASN A 223 3.22 11.68 -12.51
C ASN A 223 2.08 12.71 -12.42
N ILE A 224 0.90 12.39 -12.95
CA ILE A 224 -0.25 13.30 -12.85
C ILE A 224 -0.78 13.32 -11.42
N TYR A 225 -0.84 12.17 -10.74
CA TYR A 225 -1.20 12.13 -9.33
C TYR A 225 -0.21 12.91 -8.47
N ALA A 226 1.09 12.76 -8.73
CA ALA A 226 2.12 13.57 -8.07
C ALA A 226 1.94 15.08 -8.31
N ASP A 227 1.64 15.49 -9.56
CA ASP A 227 1.33 16.88 -9.87
C ASP A 227 0.11 17.40 -9.09
N GLN A 228 -0.95 16.57 -8.96
CA GLN A 228 -2.14 16.90 -8.16
C GLN A 228 -1.77 17.11 -6.68
N ILE A 229 -0.94 16.23 -6.12
CA ILE A 229 -0.51 16.33 -4.73
C ILE A 229 0.39 17.55 -4.50
N GLU A 230 1.36 17.82 -5.39
CA GLU A 230 2.19 19.04 -5.27
C GLU A 230 1.35 20.30 -5.40
N TRP A 231 0.35 20.29 -6.29
CA TRP A 231 -0.59 21.41 -6.41
C TRP A 231 -1.37 21.61 -5.10
N CYS A 232 -1.91 20.54 -4.50
CA CYS A 232 -2.60 20.60 -3.21
C CYS A 232 -1.67 21.06 -2.09
N HIS A 233 -0.46 20.51 -2.03
CA HIS A 233 0.56 20.91 -1.06
C HIS A 233 0.83 22.41 -1.08
N ARG A 234 0.82 23.03 -2.26
CA ARG A 234 1.08 24.48 -2.43
C ARG A 234 -0.14 25.36 -2.21
N ASN A 235 -1.35 24.85 -2.43
CA ASN A 235 -2.57 25.65 -2.53
C ASN A 235 -3.57 25.42 -1.40
N PHE A 236 -3.40 24.36 -0.59
CA PHE A 236 -4.29 24.12 0.54
C PHE A 236 -4.09 25.16 1.64
N ALA A 237 -5.19 25.75 2.10
CA ALA A 237 -5.21 26.51 3.34
C ALA A 237 -4.84 25.60 4.52
N TYR A 238 -4.34 26.16 5.59
CA TYR A 238 -3.94 25.40 6.79
C TYR A 238 -2.84 24.36 6.57
N ARG A 239 -2.03 24.44 5.50
CA ARG A 239 -1.06 23.38 5.16
C ARG A 239 -0.16 22.97 6.33
N ASP A 240 0.27 23.90 7.16
CA ASP A 240 1.10 23.62 8.37
C ASP A 240 0.33 22.89 9.48
N SER A 241 -1.00 22.93 9.42
CA SER A 241 -1.94 22.32 10.35
C SER A 241 -2.61 21.05 9.79
N ILE A 242 -2.17 20.58 8.63
CA ILE A 242 -2.68 19.42 7.93
C ILE A 242 -1.58 18.35 7.83
N ILE A 243 -1.95 17.09 8.05
CA ILE A 243 -1.24 15.92 7.59
C ILE A 243 -1.84 15.57 6.23
N LEU A 244 -1.06 15.71 5.16
CA LEU A 244 -1.50 15.38 3.80
C LEU A 244 -1.30 13.90 3.57
N SER A 245 -2.39 13.16 3.42
CA SER A 245 -2.40 11.70 3.30
C SER A 245 -2.75 11.25 1.88
N LEU A 246 -2.19 10.11 1.50
CA LEU A 246 -2.41 9.45 0.22
C LEU A 246 -3.16 8.13 0.44
N HIS A 247 -4.08 7.81 -0.47
CA HIS A 247 -4.77 6.51 -0.49
C HIS A 247 -4.94 6.06 -1.95
N PRO A 248 -3.87 5.61 -2.61
CA PRO A 248 -3.98 5.18 -4.00
C PRO A 248 -4.41 3.72 -4.11
N HIS A 249 -5.33 3.46 -5.08
CA HIS A 249 -5.61 2.13 -5.60
C HIS A 249 -4.68 1.79 -6.77
N ASN A 250 -4.78 0.57 -7.28
CA ASN A 250 -3.84 -0.03 -8.24
C ASN A 250 -4.50 -0.44 -9.57
N ASP A 251 -5.54 0.28 -10.00
CA ASP A 251 -6.35 -0.08 -11.20
C ASP A 251 -5.52 -0.18 -12.48
N ARG A 252 -4.43 0.57 -12.57
CA ARG A 252 -3.51 0.58 -13.71
C ARG A 252 -2.24 -0.24 -13.49
N GLY A 253 -2.09 -0.84 -12.29
CA GLY A 253 -0.87 -1.53 -11.89
C GLY A 253 0.28 -0.59 -11.54
N THR A 254 0.00 0.68 -11.21
CA THR A 254 1.02 1.69 -10.92
C THR A 254 0.84 2.34 -9.54
N GLY A 255 0.06 1.74 -8.65
CA GLY A 255 -0.25 2.27 -7.32
C GLY A 255 0.99 2.55 -6.47
N VAL A 256 1.99 1.66 -6.48
CA VAL A 256 3.27 1.87 -5.77
C VAL A 256 4.00 3.10 -6.32
N ALA A 257 4.16 3.19 -7.64
CA ALA A 257 4.81 4.34 -8.27
C ALA A 257 4.03 5.65 -8.01
N ALA A 258 2.69 5.58 -8.03
CA ALA A 258 1.85 6.74 -7.71
C ALA A 258 2.08 7.22 -6.27
N ALA A 259 2.16 6.31 -5.30
CA ALA A 259 2.46 6.66 -3.91
C ALA A 259 3.86 7.24 -3.73
N GLU A 260 4.89 6.63 -4.31
CA GLU A 260 6.27 7.14 -4.23
C GLU A 260 6.39 8.56 -4.78
N LEU A 261 5.89 8.79 -6.00
CA LEU A 261 5.97 10.11 -6.64
C LEU A 261 5.11 11.16 -5.90
N ALA A 262 3.93 10.78 -5.40
CA ALA A 262 3.09 11.68 -4.62
C ALA A 262 3.68 11.98 -3.22
N TYR A 263 4.42 11.05 -2.63
CA TYR A 263 5.17 11.30 -1.40
C TYR A 263 6.31 12.30 -1.64
N MET A 264 7.06 12.14 -2.74
CA MET A 264 8.05 13.13 -3.18
C MET A 264 7.41 14.51 -3.44
N ALA A 265 6.13 14.55 -3.82
CA ALA A 265 5.36 15.76 -4.10
C ALA A 265 4.87 16.50 -2.83
N GLY A 266 5.19 16.01 -1.64
CA GLY A 266 4.95 16.69 -0.37
C GLY A 266 3.84 16.13 0.50
N ALA A 267 3.42 14.89 0.27
CA ALA A 267 2.57 14.16 1.20
C ALA A 267 3.34 13.80 2.48
N ASP A 268 2.62 13.59 3.57
CA ASP A 268 3.16 13.28 4.90
C ASP A 268 2.85 11.83 5.32
N ARG A 269 1.77 11.23 4.78
CA ARG A 269 1.16 9.98 5.24
C ARG A 269 0.69 9.13 4.07
N ILE A 270 0.72 7.81 4.21
CA ILE A 270 0.23 6.87 3.20
C ILE A 270 -0.66 5.82 3.88
N GLU A 271 -1.87 5.65 3.34
CA GLU A 271 -2.76 4.54 3.64
C GLU A 271 -2.60 3.45 2.59
N GLY A 272 -2.54 2.20 3.03
CA GLY A 272 -2.42 1.06 2.13
C GLY A 272 -2.62 -0.26 2.85
N THR A 273 -2.38 -1.35 2.14
CA THR A 273 -2.55 -2.71 2.67
C THR A 273 -1.30 -3.54 2.46
N LEU A 274 -1.16 -4.58 3.26
CA LEU A 274 -0.11 -5.57 3.07
C LEU A 274 -0.37 -6.35 1.77
N PHE A 275 0.63 -6.43 0.91
CA PHE A 275 0.58 -7.07 -0.42
C PHE A 275 -0.49 -6.50 -1.36
N GLY A 276 -1.02 -5.30 -1.07
CA GLY A 276 -1.91 -4.58 -1.97
C GLY A 276 -3.32 -5.13 -2.06
N ASN A 277 -3.83 -5.85 -1.06
CA ASN A 277 -5.21 -6.33 -1.06
C ASN A 277 -6.21 -5.17 -1.00
N GLY A 278 -7.35 -5.29 -1.68
CA GLY A 278 -8.40 -4.27 -1.69
C GLY A 278 -9.34 -4.37 -2.88
N GLU A 279 -10.23 -3.40 -2.99
CA GLU A 279 -11.23 -3.31 -4.05
C GLU A 279 -10.61 -3.36 -5.45
N ARG A 280 -11.28 -4.05 -6.37
CA ARG A 280 -10.90 -4.22 -7.80
C ARG A 280 -9.53 -4.87 -7.95
N THR A 281 -8.46 -4.07 -8.11
CA THR A 281 -7.07 -4.52 -8.26
C THR A 281 -6.25 -4.31 -7.00
N GLY A 282 -6.87 -3.77 -5.94
CA GLY A 282 -6.28 -3.56 -4.63
C GLY A 282 -5.85 -2.14 -4.33
N ASN A 283 -5.39 -1.95 -3.10
CA ASN A 283 -4.77 -0.74 -2.57
C ASN A 283 -3.28 -0.70 -2.94
N VAL A 284 -2.63 0.42 -2.64
CA VAL A 284 -1.17 0.47 -2.67
C VAL A 284 -0.57 -0.55 -1.70
N ASP A 285 0.46 -1.23 -2.14
CA ASP A 285 1.16 -2.26 -1.38
C ASP A 285 2.23 -1.66 -0.47
N ILE A 286 1.98 -1.69 0.83
CA ILE A 286 2.91 -1.15 1.84
C ILE A 286 4.19 -2.00 1.95
N VAL A 287 4.11 -3.32 1.75
CA VAL A 287 5.31 -4.17 1.79
C VAL A 287 6.29 -3.77 0.71
N THR A 288 5.79 -3.60 -0.52
CA THR A 288 6.64 -3.14 -1.63
C THR A 288 7.17 -1.73 -1.39
N LEU A 289 6.33 -0.77 -0.93
CA LEU A 289 6.77 0.60 -0.63
C LEU A 289 7.85 0.64 0.46
N GLY A 290 7.65 -0.06 1.57
CA GLY A 290 8.61 -0.11 2.67
C GLY A 290 9.96 -0.69 2.23
N LEU A 291 9.93 -1.78 1.45
CA LEU A 291 11.17 -2.41 0.97
C LEU A 291 11.84 -1.63 -0.17
N ASN A 292 11.08 -0.89 -0.98
CA ASN A 292 11.67 0.07 -1.92
C ASN A 292 12.46 1.16 -1.18
N MET A 293 11.94 1.70 -0.08
CA MET A 293 12.65 2.65 0.77
C MET A 293 13.89 2.01 1.40
N TYR A 294 13.74 0.82 1.99
CA TYR A 294 14.83 0.09 2.63
C TYR A 294 16.00 -0.15 1.67
N THR A 295 15.75 -0.54 0.43
CA THR A 295 16.79 -0.75 -0.59
C THR A 295 17.46 0.55 -1.07
N GLN A 296 16.93 1.70 -0.69
CA GLN A 296 17.55 3.01 -0.90
C GLN A 296 18.21 3.58 0.37
N GLY A 297 18.32 2.77 1.43
CA GLY A 297 18.94 3.16 2.67
C GLY A 297 18.06 3.99 3.60
N VAL A 298 16.74 3.97 3.39
CA VAL A 298 15.75 4.63 4.24
C VAL A 298 15.04 3.57 5.08
N ASP A 299 15.16 3.65 6.40
CA ASP A 299 14.43 2.78 7.32
C ASP A 299 12.92 3.06 7.19
N PRO A 300 12.09 2.06 6.80
CA PRO A 300 10.65 2.25 6.70
C PRO A 300 9.95 2.35 8.07
N GLU A 301 10.66 2.14 9.17
CA GLU A 301 10.10 2.06 10.54
C GLU A 301 8.99 0.99 10.68
N LEU A 302 9.01 -0.01 9.81
CA LEU A 302 8.17 -1.21 9.85
C LEU A 302 9.06 -2.45 9.88
N ASP A 303 8.76 -3.39 10.75
CA ASP A 303 9.47 -4.67 10.80
C ASP A 303 9.01 -5.58 9.66
N LEU A 304 9.84 -5.69 8.65
CA LEU A 304 9.67 -6.54 7.47
C LEU A 304 10.68 -7.71 7.47
N SER A 305 11.35 -7.96 8.60
CA SER A 305 12.45 -8.93 8.71
C SER A 305 12.02 -10.39 8.60
N ASP A 306 10.73 -10.70 8.72
CA ASP A 306 10.15 -12.04 8.44
C ASP A 306 8.98 -11.93 7.47
N VAL A 307 9.29 -11.69 6.21
CA VAL A 307 8.29 -11.54 5.14
C VAL A 307 7.43 -12.80 4.94
N ASN A 308 7.96 -13.98 5.28
CA ASN A 308 7.22 -15.24 5.17
C ASN A 308 6.11 -15.33 6.24
N LYS A 309 6.39 -14.95 7.49
CA LYS A 309 5.40 -14.88 8.57
C LYS A 309 4.30 -13.87 8.21
N ILE A 310 4.69 -12.68 7.71
CA ILE A 310 3.76 -11.65 7.28
C ILE A 310 2.85 -12.19 6.18
N ARG A 311 3.42 -12.76 5.11
CA ARG A 311 2.67 -13.33 3.99
C ARG A 311 1.69 -14.41 4.42
N GLN A 312 2.15 -15.40 5.19
CA GLN A 312 1.33 -16.51 5.68
C GLN A 312 0.17 -16.03 6.55
N THR A 313 0.40 -15.00 7.38
CA THR A 313 -0.66 -14.42 8.21
C THR A 313 -1.68 -13.70 7.36
N VAL A 314 -1.24 -12.91 6.38
CA VAL A 314 -2.13 -12.21 5.45
C VAL A 314 -2.93 -13.18 4.60
N GLU A 315 -2.30 -14.21 4.02
CA GLU A 315 -2.98 -15.26 3.26
C GLU A 315 -4.04 -15.99 4.09
N TYR A 316 -3.73 -16.28 5.35
CA TYR A 316 -4.69 -16.88 6.29
C TYR A 316 -5.86 -15.94 6.59
N CYS A 317 -5.59 -14.67 6.86
CA CYS A 317 -6.64 -13.70 7.19
C CYS A 317 -7.53 -13.37 5.99
N ASN A 318 -6.93 -13.15 4.83
CA ASN A 318 -7.63 -12.77 3.61
C ASN A 318 -8.26 -13.96 2.86
N GLN A 319 -7.83 -15.19 3.14
CA GLN A 319 -8.19 -16.40 2.38
C GLN A 319 -7.88 -16.26 0.86
N LEU A 320 -6.85 -15.47 0.54
CA LEU A 320 -6.35 -15.24 -0.80
C LEU A 320 -4.83 -15.40 -0.83
N PRO A 321 -4.26 -16.06 -1.85
CA PRO A 321 -2.82 -16.23 -1.95
C PRO A 321 -2.15 -14.94 -2.43
N VAL A 322 -0.96 -14.66 -1.92
CA VAL A 322 -0.06 -13.65 -2.49
C VAL A 322 0.57 -14.20 -3.77
N HIS A 323 0.66 -13.37 -4.80
CA HIS A 323 1.20 -13.83 -6.08
C HIS A 323 2.64 -14.33 -5.95
N PRO A 324 3.03 -15.50 -6.50
CA PRO A 324 4.38 -16.07 -6.33
C PRO A 324 5.52 -15.19 -6.81
N ARG A 325 5.24 -14.21 -7.67
CA ARG A 325 6.20 -13.20 -8.16
C ARG A 325 5.90 -11.81 -7.63
N HIS A 326 5.21 -11.72 -6.49
CA HIS A 326 5.00 -10.44 -5.81
C HIS A 326 6.37 -9.85 -5.42
N PRO A 327 6.61 -8.54 -5.62
CA PRO A 327 7.88 -7.93 -5.25
C PRO A 327 8.27 -8.25 -3.80
N TYR A 328 9.49 -8.70 -3.59
CA TYR A 328 10.07 -9.11 -2.30
C TYR A 328 9.35 -10.27 -1.57
N GLY A 329 8.02 -10.29 -1.55
CA GLY A 329 7.21 -11.23 -0.75
C GLY A 329 6.88 -12.56 -1.43
N GLY A 330 6.93 -12.62 -2.75
CA GLY A 330 6.57 -13.81 -3.53
C GLY A 330 7.54 -14.97 -3.34
N GLU A 331 7.08 -16.20 -3.47
CA GLU A 331 7.90 -17.41 -3.26
C GLU A 331 9.06 -17.53 -4.25
N LEU A 332 8.90 -17.00 -5.46
CA LEU A 332 9.86 -17.16 -6.55
C LEU A 332 10.83 -15.98 -6.73
N VAL A 333 10.73 -14.92 -5.90
CA VAL A 333 11.49 -13.69 -6.14
C VAL A 333 12.98 -13.82 -5.81
N PHE A 334 13.36 -14.75 -4.95
CA PHE A 334 14.76 -15.06 -4.62
C PHE A 334 15.24 -16.36 -5.24
N THR A 335 14.62 -16.76 -6.35
CA THR A 335 14.93 -17.97 -7.08
C THR A 335 15.48 -17.63 -8.45
N ALA A 336 16.67 -18.13 -8.81
CA ALA A 336 17.20 -18.05 -10.16
C ALA A 336 17.06 -19.40 -10.88
N PHE A 337 16.51 -19.35 -12.10
CA PHE A 337 16.32 -20.52 -12.96
C PHE A 337 17.40 -20.63 -14.04
N SER A 338 18.08 -19.53 -14.38
CA SER A 338 19.15 -19.49 -15.39
C SER A 338 20.49 -19.82 -14.73
N GLY A 339 21.23 -20.78 -15.32
CA GLY A 339 22.55 -21.16 -14.82
C GLY A 339 23.60 -20.03 -14.86
N SER A 340 23.48 -19.10 -15.81
CA SER A 340 24.35 -17.93 -15.86
C SER A 340 24.05 -16.92 -14.75
N HIS A 341 22.76 -16.76 -14.38
CA HIS A 341 22.38 -15.93 -13.24
C HIS A 341 22.86 -16.54 -11.92
N GLN A 342 22.70 -17.85 -11.76
CA GLN A 342 23.16 -18.57 -10.55
C GLN A 342 24.69 -18.44 -10.38
N ASP A 343 25.46 -18.61 -11.44
CA ASP A 343 26.92 -18.44 -11.43
C ASP A 343 27.30 -17.00 -11.02
N ALA A 344 26.60 -16.00 -11.57
CA ALA A 344 26.84 -14.60 -11.22
C ALA A 344 26.49 -14.29 -9.77
N ILE A 345 25.37 -14.81 -9.26
CA ILE A 345 24.95 -14.64 -7.86
C ILE A 345 25.97 -15.26 -6.91
N ASN A 346 26.40 -16.51 -7.18
CA ASN A 346 27.40 -17.18 -6.35
C ASN A 346 28.73 -16.41 -6.33
N LYS A 347 29.19 -15.91 -7.47
CA LYS A 347 30.39 -15.05 -7.53
C LYS A 347 30.19 -13.74 -6.77
N GLY A 348 28.99 -13.19 -6.80
CA GLY A 348 28.63 -11.99 -6.04
C GLY A 348 28.74 -12.24 -4.55
N PHE A 349 28.17 -13.33 -4.01
CA PHE A 349 28.32 -13.72 -2.61
C PHE A 349 29.79 -13.95 -2.23
N ASP A 350 30.54 -14.70 -3.06
CA ASP A 350 31.97 -14.94 -2.80
C ASP A 350 32.78 -13.63 -2.75
N ALA A 351 32.47 -12.68 -3.64
CA ALA A 351 33.14 -11.39 -3.65
C ALA A 351 32.78 -10.53 -2.43
N LEU A 352 31.49 -10.50 -2.04
CA LEU A 352 30.99 -9.78 -0.88
C LEU A 352 31.65 -10.30 0.42
N TYR A 353 31.69 -11.63 0.61
CA TYR A 353 32.33 -12.25 1.78
C TYR A 353 33.84 -11.97 1.83
N LYS A 354 34.55 -12.05 0.69
CA LYS A 354 35.99 -11.76 0.62
C LYS A 354 36.33 -10.30 0.89
N ALA A 355 35.47 -9.39 0.41
CA ALA A 355 35.65 -7.96 0.62
C ALA A 355 35.27 -7.51 2.04
N ASN A 356 34.49 -8.31 2.77
CA ASN A 356 33.88 -7.92 4.06
C ASN A 356 33.20 -6.56 3.97
N SER A 357 32.52 -6.30 2.83
CA SER A 357 31.84 -5.04 2.56
C SER A 357 30.50 -5.00 3.30
N PRO A 358 30.16 -3.85 3.93
CA PRO A 358 28.82 -3.64 4.48
C PRO A 358 27.78 -3.26 3.41
N ILE A 359 28.22 -3.02 2.17
CA ILE A 359 27.35 -2.62 1.07
C ILE A 359 26.90 -3.85 0.30
N TRP A 360 25.60 -3.98 0.08
CA TRP A 360 25.01 -5.06 -0.69
C TRP A 360 25.28 -4.89 -2.20
N GLU A 361 26.03 -5.81 -2.79
CA GLU A 361 26.43 -5.79 -4.21
C GLU A 361 26.41 -7.21 -4.80
N VAL A 362 25.24 -7.86 -4.80
CA VAL A 362 25.07 -9.19 -5.42
C VAL A 362 24.26 -9.06 -6.70
N PRO A 363 24.80 -9.53 -7.85
CA PRO A 363 24.07 -9.48 -9.12
C PRO A 363 22.69 -10.14 -9.03
N TYR A 364 21.68 -9.55 -9.69
CA TYR A 364 20.29 -10.03 -9.78
C TYR A 364 19.51 -10.08 -8.47
N LEU A 365 20.09 -9.75 -7.33
CA LEU A 365 19.41 -9.68 -6.04
C LEU A 365 19.37 -8.21 -5.59
N PRO A 366 18.24 -7.51 -5.71
CA PRO A 366 18.11 -6.10 -5.35
C PRO A 366 18.16 -5.84 -3.85
N ILE A 367 17.99 -6.89 -3.04
CA ILE A 367 18.03 -6.86 -1.57
C ILE A 367 18.68 -8.15 -1.07
N ASP A 368 19.30 -8.11 0.12
CA ASP A 368 19.74 -9.32 0.80
C ASP A 368 18.51 -10.13 1.27
N PRO A 369 18.32 -11.36 0.79
CA PRO A 369 17.23 -12.21 1.28
C PRO A 369 17.25 -12.41 2.80
N ALA A 370 18.43 -12.39 3.42
CA ALA A 370 18.58 -12.58 4.86
C ALA A 370 17.91 -11.45 5.67
N ASP A 371 17.86 -10.23 5.15
CA ASP A 371 17.18 -9.11 5.79
C ASP A 371 15.65 -9.32 5.89
N LEU A 372 15.11 -10.24 5.09
CA LEU A 372 13.70 -10.59 5.05
C LEU A 372 13.39 -11.96 5.68
N GLY A 373 14.35 -12.53 6.41
CA GLY A 373 14.24 -13.88 6.99
C GLY A 373 14.20 -14.99 5.92
N ARG A 374 14.78 -14.74 4.73
CA ARG A 374 14.80 -15.67 3.60
C ARG A 374 16.23 -16.05 3.22
N THR A 375 16.33 -17.03 2.38
CA THR A 375 17.59 -17.45 1.76
C THR A 375 17.47 -17.38 0.24
N TYR A 376 18.60 -17.18 -0.41
CA TYR A 376 18.65 -17.38 -1.87
C TYR A 376 18.52 -18.87 -2.15
N GLU A 377 17.51 -19.24 -2.91
CA GLU A 377 17.28 -20.61 -3.35
C GLU A 377 17.62 -20.76 -4.83
N ALA A 378 18.67 -21.48 -5.12
CA ALA A 378 18.89 -21.97 -6.46
C ALA A 378 17.96 -23.17 -6.71
N ILE A 379 16.71 -22.93 -7.15
CA ILE A 379 15.88 -24.02 -7.66
C ILE A 379 16.41 -24.39 -9.05
N ILE A 380 17.28 -25.38 -9.08
CA ILE A 380 17.80 -25.89 -10.33
C ILE A 380 16.80 -26.93 -10.85
N ARG A 381 15.81 -26.44 -11.59
CA ARG A 381 15.07 -27.31 -12.51
C ARG A 381 15.84 -27.33 -13.83
N ILE A 382 16.41 -28.46 -14.15
CA ILE A 382 16.96 -28.67 -15.50
C ILE A 382 15.76 -28.75 -16.45
N ASN A 383 15.70 -27.79 -17.36
CA ASN A 383 14.75 -27.79 -18.47
C ASN A 383 15.51 -27.46 -19.78
N SER A 384 14.82 -27.42 -20.91
CA SER A 384 15.39 -27.10 -22.20
C SER A 384 16.13 -25.75 -22.29
N GLN A 385 15.90 -24.86 -21.35
CA GLN A 385 16.54 -23.53 -21.22
C GLN A 385 17.74 -23.53 -20.25
N SER A 386 18.04 -24.66 -19.61
CA SER A 386 19.11 -24.75 -18.61
C SER A 386 20.46 -24.86 -19.31
N GLY A 387 21.34 -23.89 -19.08
CA GLY A 387 22.70 -23.90 -19.59
C GLY A 387 23.65 -24.81 -18.80
N LYS A 388 24.86 -24.99 -19.32
CA LYS A 388 25.94 -25.81 -18.71
C LYS A 388 26.23 -25.49 -17.23
N GLY A 389 26.04 -24.25 -16.80
CA GLY A 389 26.32 -23.83 -15.42
C GLY A 389 25.33 -24.43 -14.41
N GLY A 390 24.04 -24.52 -14.74
CA GLY A 390 23.04 -25.15 -13.90
C GLY A 390 23.28 -26.63 -13.68
N ILE A 391 23.65 -27.33 -14.74
CA ILE A 391 23.95 -28.77 -14.66
C ILE A 391 25.22 -29.04 -13.85
N ALA A 392 26.28 -28.25 -14.06
CA ALA A 392 27.52 -28.38 -13.29
C ALA A 392 27.31 -28.12 -11.78
N TYR A 393 26.45 -27.17 -11.46
CA TYR A 393 26.09 -26.87 -10.07
C TYR A 393 25.37 -28.07 -9.40
N LEU A 394 24.35 -28.65 -10.06
CA LEU A 394 23.66 -29.84 -9.53
C LEU A 394 24.62 -31.03 -9.32
N LEU A 395 25.49 -31.27 -10.27
CA LEU A 395 26.50 -32.30 -10.11
C LEU A 395 27.37 -32.07 -8.88
N LYS A 396 27.71 -30.81 -8.59
CA LYS A 396 28.51 -30.45 -7.43
C LYS A 396 27.70 -30.52 -6.14
N THR A 397 26.52 -29.91 -6.08
CA THR A 397 25.72 -29.78 -4.83
C THR A 397 25.02 -31.07 -4.43
N ASP A 398 24.38 -31.75 -5.37
CA ASP A 398 23.55 -32.91 -5.09
C ASP A 398 24.30 -34.23 -5.17
N HIS A 399 25.39 -34.25 -5.95
CA HIS A 399 26.17 -35.45 -6.17
C HIS A 399 27.66 -35.35 -5.78
N GLY A 400 28.11 -34.16 -5.31
CA GLY A 400 29.50 -33.95 -4.90
C GLY A 400 30.52 -34.06 -6.05
N LEU A 401 30.06 -33.97 -7.31
CA LEU A 401 30.90 -34.21 -8.50
C LEU A 401 31.37 -32.88 -9.11
N GLU A 402 32.65 -32.56 -8.98
CA GLU A 402 33.30 -31.50 -9.75
C GLU A 402 33.84 -32.04 -11.04
N VAL A 403 33.20 -31.69 -12.14
CA VAL A 403 33.61 -32.16 -13.49
C VAL A 403 34.34 -31.08 -14.29
N PRO A 404 35.38 -31.45 -15.09
CA PRO A 404 36.09 -30.51 -15.92
C PRO A 404 35.16 -29.77 -16.92
N ARG A 405 35.52 -28.51 -17.25
CA ARG A 405 34.70 -27.63 -18.07
C ARG A 405 34.26 -28.25 -19.43
N MET A 406 35.11 -29.05 -20.05
CA MET A 406 34.77 -29.73 -21.31
C MET A 406 33.67 -30.77 -21.09
N LEU A 407 33.71 -31.51 -20.00
CA LEU A 407 32.69 -32.50 -19.66
C LEU A 407 31.39 -31.83 -19.28
N GLN A 408 31.41 -30.66 -18.57
CA GLN A 408 30.20 -29.86 -18.29
C GLN A 408 29.47 -29.46 -19.57
N VAL A 409 30.22 -29.09 -20.64
CA VAL A 409 29.64 -28.69 -21.92
C VAL A 409 29.01 -29.89 -22.62
N GLU A 410 29.69 -31.02 -22.70
CA GLU A 410 29.16 -32.22 -23.37
C GLU A 410 27.96 -32.80 -22.61
N PHE A 411 28.03 -32.88 -21.31
CA PHE A 411 26.95 -33.37 -20.47
C PHE A 411 25.69 -32.48 -20.57
N SER A 412 25.86 -31.15 -20.62
CA SER A 412 24.74 -30.23 -20.79
C SER A 412 24.02 -30.42 -22.12
N LYS A 413 24.73 -30.70 -23.20
CA LYS A 413 24.11 -30.99 -24.52
C LYS A 413 23.24 -32.25 -24.48
N VAL A 414 23.71 -33.29 -23.77
CA VAL A 414 22.94 -34.53 -23.63
C VAL A 414 21.66 -34.30 -22.86
N ILE A 415 21.74 -33.60 -21.71
CA ILE A 415 20.58 -33.31 -20.88
C ILE A 415 19.57 -32.40 -21.59
N GLN A 416 20.05 -31.34 -22.29
CA GLN A 416 19.17 -30.49 -23.09
C GLN A 416 18.41 -31.28 -24.15
N LYS A 417 19.10 -32.17 -24.85
CA LYS A 417 18.47 -33.03 -25.86
C LYS A 417 17.40 -33.97 -25.29
N ILE A 418 17.59 -34.43 -24.06
CA ILE A 418 16.58 -35.24 -23.34
C ILE A 418 15.40 -34.36 -22.92
N ALA A 419 15.67 -33.19 -22.32
CA ALA A 419 14.65 -32.26 -21.90
C ALA A 419 13.78 -31.75 -23.07
N ASP A 420 14.39 -31.45 -24.22
CA ASP A 420 13.67 -31.06 -25.44
C ASP A 420 12.73 -32.16 -25.94
N LYS A 421 13.11 -33.43 -25.77
CA LYS A 421 12.27 -34.57 -26.19
C LYS A 421 11.16 -34.93 -25.21
N THR A 422 11.40 -34.74 -23.91
CA THR A 422 10.51 -35.21 -22.86
C THR A 422 9.61 -34.09 -22.31
N GLY A 423 9.90 -32.83 -22.60
CA GLY A 423 9.22 -31.67 -22.04
C GLY A 423 9.46 -31.47 -20.53
N LYS A 424 10.44 -32.17 -19.98
CA LYS A 424 10.80 -32.13 -18.55
C LYS A 424 12.22 -31.63 -18.38
#